data_4a8d6b8328ebbd58c1581bff043c1c22
#
_entry.id   4a8d6b8328ebbd58c1581bff043c1c22
#
_cell.length_a   1.000
_cell.length_b   1.000
_cell.length_c   1.000
_cell.angle_alpha   90.00
_cell.angle_beta   90.00
_cell.angle_gamma   90.00
#
_symmetry.space_group_name_H-M   'P 1'
#
loop_
_entity.id
_entity.type
_entity.pdbx_description
1 polymer ?
#
loop_
_entity_poly.entity_id
_entity_poly.type
_entity_poly.pdbx_seq_one_letter_code
_entity_poly.pdbx_strand_id
1 'polypeptide(L)'
;MLVNACGSIPGTRAALTPVPRNSPEPTFSVLPTEVATTSTLPATATSTNTSAPSIDSIRIVYTVSNEDFANPERGFMKQSSIFPEQPLDPNKVRALQPSDTLGWIYFRLDNYRNRLLDPNGLTTIRSVFTTARSRGLKLVIRFVYNDGPGATSDPNLANPDAPIDLVLQHIDQLKPILVENADVIAVMQAGFVGHWGEWHSSKYLHPIEHRRAIVDALLNILPKDRMLQLRYPRYKEIFYQGPLTAQEAFSGSDKSRVAHHDDCFLRDQDDAGTYKSASSQLPKITSTYCDGKDAISCWKDFVAQDGQFTAVGGETCQYNPPRTDCPNALQELAMLHWSFINNGYRPEVLSSWTSGGCMDTIRRSLGYRLVLKEAFLPQTIQPGGTLSLNIRLSNDGFAAMYNPRPLILVLLGGGKRFEAPVTNVDPRRWAPGQEHNIAVNLNLPANIPPGTYQIGLWLPDASSSLRGSPAYAVRFANTGVWDAATGINLLSNNLQVAP
;
A
#
# COMPACT_ATOMS: atom_id res chain seq x y z
N MET A 1 3.89 -71.28 16.08
CA MET A 1 2.84 -72.31 15.91
C MET A 1 1.58 -71.57 15.47
N LEU A 2 1.21 -71.85 14.24
CA LEU A 2 -0.14 -72.08 13.72
C LEU A 2 -1.19 -70.91 13.87
N VAL A 3 -1.85 -70.43 12.92
CA VAL A 3 -2.20 -70.63 11.51
C VAL A 3 -3.60 -69.98 11.33
N ASN A 4 -3.70 -69.19 10.27
CA ASN A 4 -4.85 -68.85 9.39
C ASN A 4 -6.29 -68.73 9.95
N ALA A 5 -7.02 -67.72 9.52
CA ALA A 5 -8.03 -67.89 8.49
C ALA A 5 -8.57 -66.59 7.90
N CYS A 6 -8.64 -66.59 6.58
CA CYS A 6 -9.38 -65.64 5.69
C CYS A 6 -10.90 -65.80 5.91
N GLY A 7 -11.64 -64.71 5.72
CA GLY A 7 -13.09 -64.74 5.53
C GLY A 7 -13.50 -63.48 4.72
N SER A 8 -13.65 -63.67 3.41
CA SER A 8 -14.26 -62.71 2.47
C SER A 8 -15.79 -62.84 2.54
N ILE A 9 -16.50 -61.70 2.60
CA ILE A 9 -17.94 -61.61 2.33
C ILE A 9 -18.19 -60.47 1.32
N PRO A 10 -19.06 -60.66 0.30
CA PRO A 10 -19.13 -59.79 -0.88
C PRO A 10 -20.03 -58.56 -0.71
N GLY A 11 -19.70 -57.57 -1.49
CA GLY A 11 -20.39 -56.28 -1.51
C GLY A 11 -21.78 -56.33 -2.15
N THR A 12 -22.65 -55.50 -1.65
CA THR A 12 -23.86 -55.04 -2.34
C THR A 12 -23.77 -53.53 -2.55
N ARG A 13 -23.71 -53.16 -3.83
CA ARG A 13 -23.89 -51.75 -4.29
C ARG A 13 -25.36 -51.37 -4.08
N ALA A 14 -25.62 -50.37 -3.26
CA ALA A 14 -26.89 -49.67 -3.25
C ALA A 14 -26.80 -48.43 -4.17
N ALA A 15 -27.71 -48.34 -5.12
CA ALA A 15 -27.86 -47.23 -6.03
C ALA A 15 -28.46 -46.02 -5.27
N LEU A 16 -27.81 -44.89 -5.41
CA LEU A 16 -28.33 -43.62 -4.89
C LEU A 16 -29.30 -43.00 -5.92
N THR A 17 -30.55 -42.87 -5.53
CA THR A 17 -31.58 -42.10 -6.23
C THR A 17 -31.36 -40.61 -5.99
N PRO A 18 -31.60 -39.72 -6.99
CA PRO A 18 -31.44 -38.27 -6.83
C PRO A 18 -32.60 -37.66 -6.02
N VAL A 19 -32.25 -36.85 -5.03
CA VAL A 19 -33.20 -36.03 -4.26
C VAL A 19 -33.47 -34.75 -5.04
N PRO A 20 -34.75 -34.30 -5.16
CA PRO A 20 -35.08 -33.05 -5.88
C PRO A 20 -34.65 -31.84 -5.09
N ARG A 21 -33.97 -30.88 -5.78
CA ARG A 21 -33.69 -29.53 -5.31
C ARG A 21 -35.00 -28.73 -5.32
N ASN A 22 -35.47 -28.36 -4.16
CA ASN A 22 -36.36 -27.22 -4.00
C ASN A 22 -36.09 -26.59 -2.63
N SER A 23 -35.31 -25.53 -2.61
CA SER A 23 -35.28 -24.53 -1.54
C SER A 23 -35.31 -23.17 -2.18
N PRO A 24 -36.15 -22.24 -1.74
CA PRO A 24 -36.27 -20.90 -2.35
C PRO A 24 -35.04 -20.05 -1.98
N GLU A 25 -34.51 -19.35 -2.98
CA GLU A 25 -33.53 -18.30 -2.80
C GLU A 25 -34.10 -17.17 -1.94
N PRO A 26 -33.30 -16.58 -1.02
CA PRO A 26 -33.72 -15.38 -0.31
C PRO A 26 -33.71 -14.20 -1.28
N THR A 27 -34.88 -13.68 -1.60
CA THR A 27 -35.06 -12.41 -2.31
C THR A 27 -34.64 -11.26 -1.39
N PHE A 28 -33.49 -10.65 -1.67
CA PHE A 28 -33.14 -9.36 -1.11
C PHE A 28 -33.97 -8.26 -1.80
N SER A 29 -34.83 -7.62 -1.02
CA SER A 29 -35.52 -6.39 -1.41
C SER A 29 -34.50 -5.26 -1.44
N VAL A 30 -34.12 -4.81 -2.65
CA VAL A 30 -33.32 -3.62 -2.86
C VAL A 30 -34.24 -2.42 -2.77
N LEU A 31 -34.12 -1.60 -1.73
CA LEU A 31 -34.65 -0.25 -1.68
C LEU A 31 -33.99 0.57 -2.81
N PRO A 32 -34.72 1.35 -3.59
CA PRO A 32 -34.12 2.19 -4.61
C PRO A 32 -33.34 3.32 -3.95
N THR A 33 -32.00 3.19 -3.92
CA THR A 33 -31.12 4.32 -3.75
C THR A 33 -31.22 5.13 -5.06
N GLU A 34 -31.57 6.39 -5.01
CA GLU A 34 -31.43 7.29 -6.14
C GLU A 34 -29.99 7.27 -6.64
N VAL A 35 -29.78 6.56 -7.71
CA VAL A 35 -28.49 6.54 -8.42
C VAL A 35 -28.42 7.85 -9.17
N ALA A 36 -27.62 8.80 -8.67
CA ALA A 36 -27.19 9.91 -9.48
C ALA A 36 -26.56 9.34 -10.76
N THR A 37 -27.19 9.59 -11.89
CA THR A 37 -26.72 9.11 -13.19
C THR A 37 -25.35 9.72 -13.48
N THR A 38 -24.30 8.90 -13.32
CA THR A 38 -22.93 9.26 -13.71
C THR A 38 -22.83 9.09 -15.23
N SER A 39 -22.66 10.18 -15.95
CA SER A 39 -22.39 10.13 -17.38
C SER A 39 -20.88 10.09 -17.59
N THR A 40 -20.36 9.02 -18.19
CA THR A 40 -18.94 8.92 -18.56
C THR A 40 -18.69 9.65 -19.86
N LEU A 41 -17.70 10.53 -19.88
CA LEU A 41 -17.22 11.22 -21.07
C LEU A 41 -16.32 10.27 -21.89
N PRO A 42 -16.39 10.24 -23.22
CA PRO A 42 -15.45 9.45 -24.02
C PRO A 42 -14.04 10.02 -23.87
N ALA A 43 -13.11 9.18 -23.43
CA ALA A 43 -11.71 9.54 -23.25
C ALA A 43 -10.96 9.32 -24.57
N THR A 44 -10.55 10.40 -25.22
CA THR A 44 -9.46 10.37 -26.20
C THR A 44 -8.43 11.39 -25.78
N ALA A 45 -7.46 10.94 -24.95
CA ALA A 45 -6.30 11.74 -24.61
C ALA A 45 -5.21 11.49 -25.64
N THR A 46 -5.01 12.43 -26.53
CA THR A 46 -3.86 12.43 -27.46
C THR A 46 -2.73 13.23 -26.83
N SER A 47 -1.60 12.57 -26.58
CA SER A 47 -0.38 13.26 -26.14
C SER A 47 0.18 14.07 -27.29
N THR A 48 0.08 15.38 -27.19
CA THR A 48 0.79 16.31 -28.06
C THR A 48 1.44 17.42 -27.24
N ASN A 49 2.60 17.84 -27.67
CA ASN A 49 3.46 18.91 -27.21
C ASN A 49 2.73 20.00 -26.40
N THR A 50 3.38 20.49 -25.36
CA THR A 50 3.01 21.67 -24.57
C THR A 50 2.56 22.81 -25.49
N SER A 51 1.28 22.89 -25.82
CA SER A 51 0.71 24.07 -26.46
C SER A 51 0.69 25.20 -25.44
N ALA A 52 1.14 26.38 -25.84
CA ALA A 52 0.97 27.60 -25.05
C ALA A 52 -0.51 27.76 -24.63
N PRO A 53 -0.80 28.27 -23.41
CA PRO A 53 -2.17 28.47 -22.97
C PRO A 53 -2.95 29.32 -24.00
N SER A 54 -4.18 28.94 -24.27
CA SER A 54 -5.06 29.69 -25.16
C SER A 54 -5.25 31.13 -24.62
N ILE A 55 -5.48 32.09 -25.51
CA ILE A 55 -5.60 33.51 -25.18
C ILE A 55 -6.68 33.81 -24.13
N ASP A 56 -7.64 32.89 -23.93
CA ASP A 56 -8.77 33.04 -23.00
C ASP A 56 -8.62 32.18 -21.71
N SER A 57 -7.43 31.68 -21.40
CA SER A 57 -7.22 30.91 -20.17
C SER A 57 -6.90 31.81 -18.98
N ILE A 58 -7.56 31.55 -17.83
CA ILE A 58 -7.19 32.17 -16.56
C ILE A 58 -6.14 31.33 -15.85
N ARG A 59 -5.22 32.02 -15.16
CA ARG A 59 -4.28 31.41 -14.24
C ARG A 59 -4.81 31.46 -12.82
N ILE A 60 -4.91 30.32 -12.17
CA ILE A 60 -5.26 30.20 -10.76
C ILE A 60 -4.01 29.72 -10.01
N VAL A 61 -3.64 30.42 -8.94
CA VAL A 61 -2.55 30.05 -8.04
C VAL A 61 -3.16 29.56 -6.73
N TYR A 62 -2.66 28.44 -6.22
CA TYR A 62 -3.22 27.79 -5.03
C TYR A 62 -2.34 28.03 -3.81
N THR A 63 -2.98 28.30 -2.67
CA THR A 63 -2.30 28.47 -1.39
C THR A 63 -1.98 27.13 -0.78
N VAL A 64 -0.71 26.91 -0.40
CA VAL A 64 -0.26 25.69 0.29
C VAL A 64 -0.82 25.64 1.68
N SER A 65 -1.25 24.46 2.12
CA SER A 65 -1.66 24.17 3.49
C SER A 65 -0.56 23.43 4.25
N ASN A 66 -0.29 23.84 5.49
CA ASN A 66 0.59 23.15 6.42
C ASN A 66 -0.17 22.23 7.39
N GLU A 67 -1.46 22.04 7.16
CA GLU A 67 -2.30 21.15 7.95
C GLU A 67 -1.82 19.69 7.85
N ASP A 68 -1.87 18.97 8.97
CA ASP A 68 -1.79 17.50 8.99
C ASP A 68 -3.19 16.93 8.75
N PHE A 69 -3.35 16.13 7.71
CA PHE A 69 -4.63 15.56 7.31
C PHE A 69 -4.47 14.14 6.78
N ALA A 70 -5.57 13.40 6.85
CA ALA A 70 -5.64 12.03 6.38
C ALA A 70 -5.41 11.94 4.85
N ASN A 71 -4.52 11.03 4.47
CA ASN A 71 -4.31 10.61 3.08
C ASN A 71 -4.01 9.11 3.07
N PRO A 72 -4.55 8.33 2.11
CA PRO A 72 -4.39 6.88 2.11
C PRO A 72 -2.94 6.43 1.90
N GLU A 73 -2.60 5.30 2.53
CA GLU A 73 -1.36 4.53 2.27
C GLU A 73 -0.06 5.25 2.64
N ARG A 74 -0.08 6.21 3.57
CA ARG A 74 1.09 6.98 4.01
C ARG A 74 1.04 7.37 5.47
N GLY A 75 2.18 7.81 6.02
CA GLY A 75 2.23 8.46 7.32
C GLY A 75 2.56 7.51 8.46
N PHE A 76 2.05 7.81 9.64
CA PHE A 76 2.26 6.94 10.79
C PHE A 76 1.30 5.76 10.80
N MET A 77 1.78 4.63 11.31
CA MET A 77 0.99 3.43 11.59
C MET A 77 1.29 2.94 13.00
N LYS A 78 0.42 2.09 13.53
CA LYS A 78 0.65 1.42 14.81
C LYS A 78 0.49 -0.07 14.67
N GLN A 79 1.47 -0.82 15.17
CA GLN A 79 1.42 -2.27 15.22
C GLN A 79 0.32 -2.75 16.19
N SER A 80 -0.38 -3.79 15.78
CA SER A 80 -1.28 -4.58 16.60
C SER A 80 -1.11 -6.06 16.29
N SER A 81 -1.06 -6.90 17.34
CA SER A 81 -1.00 -8.36 17.20
C SER A 81 -2.39 -8.97 17.26
N ILE A 82 -2.71 -9.77 16.26
CA ILE A 82 -3.95 -10.56 16.14
C ILE A 82 -3.58 -12.03 16.21
N PHE A 83 -4.20 -12.74 17.14
CA PHE A 83 -4.09 -14.20 17.29
C PHE A 83 -5.31 -14.83 16.61
N PRO A 84 -5.12 -15.53 15.48
CA PRO A 84 -6.26 -16.04 14.70
C PRO A 84 -7.15 -17.01 15.45
N GLU A 85 -6.63 -17.77 16.41
CA GLU A 85 -7.39 -18.68 17.27
C GLU A 85 -8.26 -17.97 18.32
N GLN A 86 -8.16 -16.65 18.42
CA GLN A 86 -8.96 -15.84 19.35
C GLN A 86 -9.98 -15.00 18.59
N PRO A 87 -11.15 -14.69 19.18
CA PRO A 87 -12.06 -13.71 18.61
C PRO A 87 -11.37 -12.37 18.39
N LEU A 88 -11.66 -11.72 17.26
CA LEU A 88 -11.12 -10.41 16.96
C LEU A 88 -11.63 -9.36 17.96
N ASP A 89 -10.71 -8.66 18.62
CA ASP A 89 -11.00 -7.36 19.21
C ASP A 89 -10.92 -6.29 18.11
N PRO A 90 -12.04 -5.71 17.67
CA PRO A 90 -12.02 -4.72 16.59
C PRO A 90 -11.15 -3.49 16.92
N ASN A 91 -10.94 -3.16 18.20
CA ASN A 91 -10.13 -2.01 18.61
C ASN A 91 -8.64 -2.16 18.29
N LYS A 92 -8.20 -3.38 17.98
CA LYS A 92 -6.83 -3.62 17.49
C LYS A 92 -6.63 -3.18 16.02
N VAL A 93 -7.71 -3.03 15.26
CA VAL A 93 -7.67 -2.57 13.87
C VAL A 93 -8.01 -1.08 13.83
N ARG A 94 -7.05 -0.22 14.13
CA ARG A 94 -7.30 1.22 14.27
C ARG A 94 -6.12 2.08 13.79
N ALA A 95 -6.44 3.31 13.38
CA ALA A 95 -5.47 4.39 13.28
C ALA A 95 -5.14 4.91 14.70
N LEU A 96 -4.01 5.58 14.83
CA LEU A 96 -3.57 6.16 16.09
C LEU A 96 -4.18 7.55 16.28
N GLN A 97 -4.21 8.34 15.21
CA GLN A 97 -4.78 9.70 15.18
C GLN A 97 -5.71 9.83 13.97
N PRO A 98 -6.59 10.83 13.93
CA PRO A 98 -7.50 11.04 12.80
C PRO A 98 -6.82 11.27 11.46
N SER A 99 -5.58 11.75 11.44
CA SER A 99 -4.76 11.93 10.23
C SER A 99 -4.05 10.66 9.78
N ASP A 100 -4.00 9.60 10.59
CA ASP A 100 -3.39 8.33 10.24
C ASP A 100 -4.40 7.44 9.51
N THR A 101 -3.99 6.81 8.41
CA THR A 101 -4.84 5.97 7.55
C THR A 101 -4.34 4.53 7.42
N LEU A 102 -3.23 4.21 8.09
CA LEU A 102 -2.64 2.89 8.09
C LEU A 102 -2.76 2.20 9.44
N GLY A 103 -3.12 0.92 9.41
CA GLY A 103 -2.91 -0.02 10.50
C GLY A 103 -1.78 -0.99 10.15
N TRP A 104 -0.99 -1.40 11.14
CA TRP A 104 0.02 -2.46 10.96
C TRP A 104 -0.39 -3.69 11.75
N ILE A 105 -0.67 -4.78 11.04
CA ILE A 105 -1.21 -6.00 11.64
C ILE A 105 -0.20 -7.14 11.56
N TYR A 106 0.20 -7.64 12.74
CA TYR A 106 0.88 -8.91 12.90
C TYR A 106 -0.15 -9.99 13.14
N PHE A 107 -0.32 -10.89 12.16
CA PHE A 107 -1.07 -12.12 12.36
C PHE A 107 -0.15 -13.14 13.02
N ARG A 108 -0.40 -13.45 14.30
CA ARG A 108 0.40 -14.32 15.16
C ARG A 108 0.00 -15.77 14.94
N LEU A 109 0.88 -16.51 14.28
CA LEU A 109 0.67 -17.92 13.95
C LEU A 109 1.41 -18.87 14.92
N ASP A 110 1.65 -18.44 16.16
CA ASP A 110 2.42 -19.18 17.17
C ASP A 110 1.89 -20.59 17.38
N ASN A 111 0.57 -20.75 17.42
CA ASN A 111 -0.11 -22.03 17.62
C ASN A 111 -0.31 -22.84 16.33
N TYR A 112 0.21 -22.34 15.20
CA TYR A 112 0.09 -23.00 13.90
C TYR A 112 1.45 -23.47 13.34
N ARG A 113 2.51 -23.47 14.13
CA ARG A 113 3.85 -23.91 13.68
C ARG A 113 3.94 -25.41 13.31
N ASN A 114 2.96 -26.20 13.70
CA ASN A 114 2.90 -27.65 13.45
C ASN A 114 1.55 -28.15 12.91
N ARG A 115 0.64 -27.24 12.54
CA ARG A 115 -0.69 -27.57 12.01
C ARG A 115 -1.19 -26.47 11.07
N LEU A 116 -2.13 -26.80 10.21
CA LEU A 116 -2.82 -25.85 9.33
C LEU A 116 -3.65 -24.82 10.12
N LEU A 117 -3.92 -23.69 9.49
CA LEU A 117 -4.93 -22.74 9.98
C LEU A 117 -6.30 -23.40 9.98
N ASP A 118 -7.00 -23.31 11.10
CA ASP A 118 -8.35 -23.83 11.20
C ASP A 118 -9.39 -22.81 10.65
N PRO A 119 -10.63 -23.23 10.38
CA PRO A 119 -11.65 -22.36 9.81
C PRO A 119 -11.96 -21.12 10.65
N ASN A 120 -11.87 -21.21 11.97
CA ASN A 120 -12.09 -20.07 12.87
C ASN A 120 -10.96 -19.05 12.74
N GLY A 121 -9.71 -19.52 12.66
CA GLY A 121 -8.55 -18.69 12.43
C GLY A 121 -8.63 -17.95 11.10
N LEU A 122 -9.02 -18.62 10.03
CA LEU A 122 -9.25 -18.00 8.71
C LEU A 122 -10.39 -16.96 8.76
N THR A 123 -11.45 -17.21 9.53
CA THR A 123 -12.55 -16.26 9.74
C THR A 123 -12.09 -15.03 10.51
N THR A 124 -11.30 -15.21 11.58
CA THR A 124 -10.72 -14.09 12.34
C THR A 124 -9.85 -13.22 11.44
N ILE A 125 -8.97 -13.82 10.64
CA ILE A 125 -8.12 -13.08 9.68
C ILE A 125 -8.98 -12.27 8.70
N ARG A 126 -10.04 -12.85 8.11
CA ARG A 126 -10.97 -12.14 7.21
C ARG A 126 -11.65 -10.95 7.89
N SER A 127 -12.04 -11.11 9.16
CA SER A 127 -12.72 -10.07 9.95
C SER A 127 -11.85 -8.83 10.17
N VAL A 128 -10.53 -8.96 10.19
CA VAL A 128 -9.59 -7.84 10.27
C VAL A 128 -9.74 -6.91 9.06
N PHE A 129 -9.79 -7.47 7.87
CA PHE A 129 -9.93 -6.68 6.63
C PHE A 129 -11.30 -6.02 6.53
N THR A 130 -12.36 -6.70 6.93
CA THR A 130 -13.71 -6.12 7.00
C THR A 130 -13.74 -4.93 7.96
N THR A 131 -13.10 -5.07 9.13
CA THR A 131 -12.99 -3.99 10.12
C THR A 131 -12.17 -2.81 9.59
N ALA A 132 -11.05 -3.06 8.91
CA ALA A 132 -10.25 -2.01 8.30
C ALA A 132 -11.07 -1.22 7.26
N ARG A 133 -11.80 -1.91 6.40
CA ARG A 133 -12.66 -1.29 5.37
C ARG A 133 -13.73 -0.39 5.99
N SER A 134 -14.40 -0.85 7.04
CA SER A 134 -15.43 -0.07 7.74
C SER A 134 -14.88 1.18 8.45
N ARG A 135 -13.57 1.23 8.71
CA ARG A 135 -12.87 2.34 9.39
C ARG A 135 -12.11 3.27 8.45
N GLY A 136 -12.19 3.06 7.14
CA GLY A 136 -11.45 3.86 6.17
C GLY A 136 -9.94 3.64 6.22
N LEU A 137 -9.48 2.47 6.69
CA LEU A 137 -8.07 2.15 6.83
C LEU A 137 -7.58 1.23 5.73
N LYS A 138 -6.29 1.35 5.39
CA LYS A 138 -5.52 0.32 4.69
C LYS A 138 -4.50 -0.30 5.64
N LEU A 139 -4.06 -1.52 5.33
CA LEU A 139 -3.24 -2.31 6.23
C LEU A 139 -1.86 -2.60 5.63
N VAL A 140 -0.83 -2.42 6.44
CA VAL A 140 0.44 -3.13 6.32
C VAL A 140 0.26 -4.45 7.07
N ILE A 141 0.47 -5.59 6.43
CA ILE A 141 0.22 -6.89 7.03
C ILE A 141 1.49 -7.74 7.08
N ARG A 142 1.65 -8.52 8.16
CA ARG A 142 2.73 -9.47 8.35
C ARG A 142 2.22 -10.70 9.09
N PHE A 143 2.55 -11.89 8.61
CA PHE A 143 2.29 -13.15 9.30
C PHE A 143 3.57 -13.62 10.00
N VAL A 144 3.49 -13.97 11.29
CA VAL A 144 4.67 -14.31 12.09
C VAL A 144 4.38 -15.49 13.00
N TYR A 145 5.36 -16.36 13.20
CA TYR A 145 5.23 -17.54 14.06
C TYR A 145 5.66 -17.31 15.51
N ASN A 146 6.22 -16.15 15.83
CA ASN A 146 6.74 -15.85 17.17
C ASN A 146 6.96 -14.35 17.36
N ASP A 147 7.25 -13.98 18.61
CA ASP A 147 7.52 -12.60 19.05
C ASP A 147 9.00 -12.40 19.47
N GLY A 148 9.89 -13.17 18.90
CA GLY A 148 11.32 -13.06 19.13
C GLY A 148 11.85 -13.87 20.31
N PRO A 149 13.15 -13.76 20.59
CA PRO A 149 13.80 -14.50 21.67
C PRO A 149 13.33 -13.96 23.03
N GLY A 150 12.79 -14.81 23.86
CA GLY A 150 12.35 -14.47 25.23
C GLY A 150 10.86 -14.22 25.38
N ALA A 151 10.08 -14.27 24.30
CA ALA A 151 8.63 -14.15 24.39
C ALA A 151 7.95 -15.33 25.07
N THR A 152 8.61 -16.49 25.21
CA THR A 152 8.09 -17.66 25.91
C THR A 152 9.18 -18.45 26.61
N SER A 153 8.81 -19.10 27.71
CA SER A 153 9.59 -20.15 28.38
C SER A 153 9.55 -21.50 27.62
N ASP A 154 9.05 -21.52 26.38
CA ASP A 154 8.90 -22.72 25.57
C ASP A 154 10.26 -23.21 25.03
N PRO A 155 10.76 -24.39 25.44
CA PRO A 155 12.00 -24.96 24.93
C PRO A 155 11.98 -25.25 23.43
N ASN A 156 10.79 -25.23 22.78
CA ASN A 156 10.65 -25.36 21.33
C ASN A 156 10.99 -24.10 20.55
N LEU A 157 11.27 -22.99 21.23
CA LEU A 157 11.78 -21.75 20.60
C LEU A 157 13.18 -21.87 19.99
N ALA A 158 13.84 -23.03 20.12
CA ALA A 158 14.98 -23.36 19.26
C ALA A 158 14.61 -23.32 17.75
N ASN A 159 13.30 -23.35 17.41
CA ASN A 159 12.76 -23.24 16.06
C ASN A 159 11.65 -22.20 16.03
N PRO A 160 11.96 -20.95 15.71
CA PRO A 160 10.95 -19.89 15.68
C PRO A 160 9.92 -20.09 14.57
N ASP A 161 10.22 -20.88 13.54
CA ASP A 161 9.41 -21.02 12.32
C ASP A 161 8.71 -22.37 12.21
N ALA A 162 7.74 -22.45 11.31
CA ALA A 162 7.23 -23.71 10.78
C ALA A 162 8.17 -24.28 9.70
N PRO A 163 8.14 -25.61 9.44
CA PRO A 163 8.81 -26.22 8.29
C PRO A 163 8.31 -25.63 6.97
N ILE A 164 9.17 -25.60 5.94
CA ILE A 164 8.85 -24.96 4.64
C ILE A 164 7.53 -25.44 4.03
N ASP A 165 7.27 -26.73 4.04
CA ASP A 165 6.04 -27.29 3.45
C ASP A 165 4.79 -26.76 4.14
N LEU A 166 4.83 -26.59 5.46
CA LEU A 166 3.72 -26.03 6.22
C LEU A 166 3.58 -24.52 6.00
N VAL A 167 4.69 -23.80 5.87
CA VAL A 167 4.66 -22.37 5.51
C VAL A 167 3.96 -22.17 4.16
N LEU A 168 4.32 -22.96 3.15
CA LEU A 168 3.70 -22.87 1.82
C LEU A 168 2.21 -23.23 1.85
N GLN A 169 1.80 -24.23 2.68
CA GLN A 169 0.39 -24.55 2.88
C GLN A 169 -0.37 -23.41 3.57
N HIS A 170 0.20 -22.76 4.58
CA HIS A 170 -0.42 -21.57 5.19
C HIS A 170 -0.60 -20.45 4.18
N ILE A 171 0.42 -20.18 3.34
CA ILE A 171 0.32 -19.18 2.28
C ILE A 171 -0.82 -19.53 1.31
N ASP A 172 -0.95 -20.78 0.93
CA ASP A 172 -2.06 -21.23 0.04
C ASP A 172 -3.43 -21.07 0.71
N GLN A 173 -3.57 -21.39 2.01
CA GLN A 173 -4.81 -21.16 2.76
C GLN A 173 -5.20 -19.67 2.84
N LEU A 174 -4.22 -18.76 2.86
CA LEU A 174 -4.45 -17.33 2.93
C LEU A 174 -4.84 -16.72 1.58
N LYS A 175 -4.53 -17.37 0.46
CA LYS A 175 -4.77 -16.87 -0.90
C LYS A 175 -6.18 -16.32 -1.12
N PRO A 176 -7.28 -17.06 -0.87
CA PRO A 176 -8.62 -16.55 -1.12
C PRO A 176 -8.92 -15.30 -0.28
N ILE A 177 -8.42 -15.22 0.95
CA ILE A 177 -8.66 -14.10 1.85
C ILE A 177 -7.91 -12.85 1.35
N LEU A 178 -6.64 -12.99 0.96
CA LEU A 178 -5.82 -11.85 0.51
C LEU A 178 -6.28 -11.32 -0.84
N VAL A 179 -6.71 -12.19 -1.76
CA VAL A 179 -7.29 -11.77 -3.05
C VAL A 179 -8.60 -11.02 -2.85
N GLU A 180 -9.50 -11.55 -2.02
CA GLU A 180 -10.80 -10.94 -1.70
C GLU A 180 -10.67 -9.55 -1.07
N ASN A 181 -9.63 -9.34 -0.26
CA ASN A 181 -9.44 -8.13 0.54
C ASN A 181 -8.25 -7.27 0.09
N ALA A 182 -7.77 -7.47 -1.13
CA ALA A 182 -6.65 -6.72 -1.69
C ALA A 182 -6.88 -5.20 -1.69
N ASP A 183 -8.13 -4.77 -1.74
CA ASP A 183 -8.53 -3.36 -1.70
C ASP A 183 -8.05 -2.62 -0.45
N VAL A 184 -8.04 -3.28 0.71
CA VAL A 184 -7.58 -2.69 1.98
C VAL A 184 -6.16 -3.12 2.38
N ILE A 185 -5.44 -3.84 1.52
CA ILE A 185 -4.02 -4.14 1.73
C ILE A 185 -3.19 -3.02 1.07
N ALA A 186 -2.48 -2.23 1.87
CA ALA A 186 -1.53 -1.25 1.37
C ALA A 186 -0.28 -1.96 0.84
N VAL A 187 0.31 -2.81 1.66
CA VAL A 187 1.49 -3.62 1.35
C VAL A 187 1.55 -4.82 2.29
N MET A 188 2.12 -5.92 1.82
CA MET A 188 2.43 -7.07 2.66
C MET A 188 3.93 -7.13 2.94
N GLN A 189 4.31 -7.36 4.19
CA GLN A 189 5.68 -7.71 4.57
C GLN A 189 5.82 -9.22 4.52
N ALA A 190 6.94 -9.72 4.00
CA ALA A 190 7.10 -11.15 3.71
C ALA A 190 6.87 -12.05 4.94
N GLY A 191 7.30 -11.62 6.13
CA GLY A 191 7.03 -12.33 7.36
C GLY A 191 7.53 -13.78 7.38
N PHE A 192 6.84 -14.67 8.06
CA PHE A 192 7.02 -16.13 8.17
C PHE A 192 8.40 -16.62 8.62
N VAL A 193 9.48 -15.90 8.36
CA VAL A 193 10.86 -16.36 8.53
C VAL A 193 11.50 -15.71 9.73
N GLY A 194 11.87 -16.51 10.72
CA GLY A 194 12.67 -16.10 11.86
C GLY A 194 11.93 -15.29 12.92
N HIS A 195 12.69 -14.70 13.82
CA HIS A 195 12.12 -13.86 14.87
C HIS A 195 11.32 -12.71 14.28
N TRP A 196 10.11 -12.47 14.79
CA TRP A 196 9.16 -11.43 14.32
C TRP A 196 8.84 -11.48 12.83
N GLY A 197 9.25 -12.55 12.12
CA GLY A 197 9.17 -12.60 10.66
C GLY A 197 10.16 -11.67 9.97
N GLU A 198 11.27 -11.32 10.61
CA GLU A 198 12.27 -10.37 10.11
C GLU A 198 13.42 -11.03 9.35
N TRP A 199 13.27 -12.27 8.94
CA TRP A 199 14.21 -12.98 8.06
C TRP A 199 15.60 -13.26 8.64
N HIS A 200 15.76 -13.22 9.97
CA HIS A 200 16.94 -13.63 10.71
C HIS A 200 16.61 -14.71 11.73
N SER A 201 17.62 -15.38 12.27
CA SER A 201 17.50 -16.38 13.36
C SER A 201 16.56 -17.55 13.04
N SER A 202 16.32 -17.84 11.77
CA SER A 202 15.56 -19.01 11.33
C SER A 202 16.39 -20.28 11.42
N LYS A 203 15.78 -21.39 11.77
CA LYS A 203 16.40 -22.72 11.75
C LYS A 203 15.99 -23.54 10.53
N TYR A 204 14.70 -23.56 10.19
CA TYR A 204 14.17 -24.36 9.07
C TYR A 204 14.26 -23.66 7.74
N LEU A 205 14.18 -22.32 7.74
CA LEU A 205 14.07 -21.52 6.53
C LEU A 205 15.40 -20.81 6.22
N HIS A 206 16.50 -21.44 6.65
CA HIS A 206 17.87 -20.96 6.41
C HIS A 206 18.29 -21.05 4.93
N PRO A 207 17.98 -22.15 4.18
CA PRO A 207 18.34 -22.27 2.78
C PRO A 207 17.71 -21.16 1.93
N ILE A 208 18.46 -20.66 0.94
CA ILE A 208 18.00 -19.57 0.06
C ILE A 208 16.82 -20.01 -0.80
N GLU A 209 16.78 -21.28 -1.16
CA GLU A 209 15.72 -21.90 -1.94
C GLU A 209 14.38 -21.83 -1.20
N HIS A 210 14.38 -22.04 0.12
CA HIS A 210 13.18 -21.92 0.95
C HIS A 210 12.68 -20.46 0.99
N ARG A 211 13.60 -19.50 1.12
CA ARG A 211 13.27 -18.07 1.12
C ARG A 211 12.74 -17.62 -0.22
N ARG A 212 13.34 -18.11 -1.31
CA ARG A 212 12.87 -17.86 -2.67
C ARG A 212 11.46 -18.44 -2.87
N ALA A 213 11.22 -19.67 -2.45
CA ALA A 213 9.92 -20.32 -2.55
C ALA A 213 8.83 -19.54 -1.78
N ILE A 214 9.15 -19.00 -0.60
CA ILE A 214 8.23 -18.15 0.17
C ILE A 214 7.91 -16.86 -0.58
N VAL A 215 8.91 -16.16 -1.12
CA VAL A 215 8.70 -14.93 -1.90
C VAL A 215 7.84 -15.20 -3.12
N ASP A 216 8.14 -16.25 -3.88
CA ASP A 216 7.39 -16.63 -5.08
C ASP A 216 5.93 -16.99 -4.73
N ALA A 217 5.72 -17.76 -3.65
CA ALA A 217 4.38 -18.09 -3.18
C ALA A 217 3.58 -16.84 -2.76
N LEU A 218 4.18 -15.92 -2.01
CA LEU A 218 3.54 -14.68 -1.58
C LEU A 218 3.21 -13.76 -2.76
N LEU A 219 4.12 -13.61 -3.73
CA LEU A 219 3.87 -12.84 -4.94
C LEU A 219 2.78 -13.46 -5.82
N ASN A 220 2.63 -14.79 -5.79
CA ASN A 220 1.59 -15.52 -6.54
C ASN A 220 0.18 -15.37 -5.92
N ILE A 221 0.08 -15.14 -4.62
CA ILE A 221 -1.21 -14.95 -3.95
C ILE A 221 -1.64 -13.48 -3.90
N LEU A 222 -0.70 -12.54 -4.00
CA LEU A 222 -1.01 -11.10 -4.04
C LEU A 222 -1.39 -10.69 -5.47
N PRO A 223 -2.39 -9.82 -5.64
CA PRO A 223 -2.66 -9.18 -6.92
C PRO A 223 -1.42 -8.47 -7.49
N LYS A 224 -1.33 -8.39 -8.82
CA LYS A 224 -0.15 -7.85 -9.51
C LYS A 224 0.11 -6.35 -9.24
N ASP A 225 -0.84 -5.66 -8.67
CA ASP A 225 -0.74 -4.26 -8.26
C ASP A 225 -0.44 -4.08 -6.76
N ARG A 226 -0.14 -5.15 -6.02
CA ARG A 226 0.26 -5.10 -4.60
C ARG A 226 1.72 -5.51 -4.44
N MET A 227 2.38 -4.84 -3.49
CA MET A 227 3.81 -5.04 -3.22
C MET A 227 4.06 -5.94 -2.02
N LEU A 228 5.21 -6.62 -2.04
CA LEU A 228 5.75 -7.44 -0.97
C LEU A 228 7.05 -6.81 -0.46
N GLN A 229 7.13 -6.44 0.82
CA GLN A 229 8.36 -5.90 1.41
C GLN A 229 9.27 -7.01 1.96
N LEU A 230 10.55 -6.90 1.70
CA LEU A 230 11.63 -7.71 2.29
C LEU A 230 12.42 -6.89 3.30
N ARG A 231 12.85 -7.54 4.39
CA ARG A 231 13.62 -6.89 5.48
C ARG A 231 15.02 -6.46 5.05
N TYR A 232 15.65 -7.20 4.13
CA TYR A 232 17.02 -6.97 3.71
C TYR A 232 17.10 -6.78 2.19
N PRO A 233 17.63 -5.66 1.67
CA PRO A 233 17.70 -5.37 0.23
C PRO A 233 18.50 -6.42 -0.55
N ARG A 234 19.51 -7.05 0.07
CA ARG A 234 20.30 -8.12 -0.56
C ARG A 234 19.47 -9.31 -1.04
N TYR A 235 18.29 -9.61 -0.42
CA TYR A 235 17.44 -10.68 -0.95
C TYR A 235 16.78 -10.29 -2.24
N LYS A 236 16.35 -9.03 -2.37
CA LYS A 236 15.83 -8.56 -3.65
C LYS A 236 16.90 -8.62 -4.72
N GLU A 237 18.10 -8.18 -4.40
CA GLU A 237 19.23 -8.23 -5.34
C GLU A 237 19.54 -9.66 -5.79
N ILE A 238 19.66 -10.62 -4.85
CA ILE A 238 19.95 -12.03 -5.14
C ILE A 238 18.84 -12.65 -6.03
N PHE A 239 17.57 -12.29 -5.79
CA PHE A 239 16.45 -12.89 -6.51
C PHE A 239 16.20 -12.25 -7.88
N TYR A 240 16.48 -10.95 -8.04
CA TYR A 240 16.03 -10.18 -9.20
C TYR A 240 17.10 -9.28 -9.82
N GLN A 241 18.29 -9.19 -9.26
CA GLN A 241 19.46 -8.43 -9.74
C GLN A 241 19.20 -6.93 -9.91
N GLY A 242 19.90 -6.15 -9.08
CA GLY A 242 19.89 -4.69 -9.11
C GLY A 242 18.56 -4.04 -8.66
N PRO A 243 18.58 -2.71 -8.43
CA PRO A 243 17.39 -1.93 -8.15
C PRO A 243 16.51 -1.77 -9.39
N LEU A 244 15.31 -1.22 -9.21
CA LEU A 244 14.40 -0.92 -10.32
C LEU A 244 14.90 0.26 -11.16
N THR A 245 14.73 0.12 -12.46
CA THR A 245 14.76 1.25 -13.38
C THR A 245 13.36 1.87 -13.55
N ALA A 246 13.29 3.08 -14.04
CA ALA A 246 12.01 3.74 -14.34
C ALA A 246 11.16 2.96 -15.34
N GLN A 247 11.78 2.19 -16.26
CA GLN A 247 11.09 1.34 -17.24
C GLN A 247 10.50 0.08 -16.61
N GLU A 248 11.19 -0.52 -15.64
CA GLU A 248 10.72 -1.71 -14.92
C GLU A 248 9.61 -1.39 -13.93
N ALA A 249 9.60 -0.15 -13.40
CA ALA A 249 8.67 0.29 -12.38
C ALA A 249 7.21 0.13 -12.81
N PHE A 250 6.39 -0.39 -11.89
CA PHE A 250 4.94 -0.59 -12.06
C PHE A 250 4.53 -1.55 -13.19
N SER A 251 5.46 -2.34 -13.72
CA SER A 251 5.20 -3.33 -14.78
C SER A 251 4.36 -4.53 -14.32
N GLY A 252 4.18 -4.73 -13.02
CA GLY A 252 3.54 -5.91 -12.44
C GLY A 252 4.44 -7.16 -12.44
N SER A 253 5.71 -7.03 -12.87
CA SER A 253 6.71 -8.08 -12.71
C SER A 253 7.04 -8.32 -11.24
N ASP A 254 7.53 -9.49 -10.90
CA ASP A 254 7.85 -9.81 -9.51
C ASP A 254 8.93 -8.87 -8.95
N LYS A 255 9.97 -8.53 -9.74
CA LYS A 255 10.98 -7.53 -9.38
C LYS A 255 10.34 -6.18 -9.01
N SER A 256 9.37 -5.69 -9.83
CA SER A 256 8.73 -4.39 -9.62
C SER A 256 7.78 -4.35 -8.41
N ARG A 257 7.44 -5.51 -7.87
CA ARG A 257 6.53 -5.68 -6.73
C ARG A 257 7.26 -5.95 -5.41
N VAL A 258 8.56 -6.21 -5.44
CA VAL A 258 9.35 -6.38 -4.22
C VAL A 258 9.87 -5.03 -3.74
N ALA A 259 9.50 -4.70 -2.51
CA ALA A 259 9.78 -3.45 -1.81
C ALA A 259 10.61 -3.70 -0.55
N HIS A 260 10.80 -2.71 0.32
CA HIS A 260 11.70 -2.80 1.47
C HIS A 260 11.02 -2.37 2.77
N HIS A 261 11.37 -3.05 3.89
CA HIS A 261 11.09 -2.54 5.22
C HIS A 261 12.33 -2.59 6.11
N ASP A 262 12.43 -1.65 7.03
CA ASP A 262 13.49 -1.57 8.02
C ASP A 262 12.90 -1.45 9.42
N ASP A 263 13.13 -2.48 10.24
CA ASP A 263 12.54 -2.57 11.58
C ASP A 263 13.52 -2.12 12.69
N CYS A 264 14.64 -1.48 12.30
CA CYS A 264 15.59 -0.88 13.22
C CYS A 264 16.19 0.43 12.70
N PHE A 265 15.37 1.25 12.06
CA PHE A 265 15.74 2.52 11.46
C PHE A 265 16.50 3.42 12.44
N LEU A 266 17.64 3.92 12.02
CA LEU A 266 18.55 4.79 12.77
C LEU A 266 19.15 4.18 14.05
N ARG A 267 19.07 2.86 14.25
CA ARG A 267 19.68 2.23 15.41
C ARG A 267 21.22 2.47 15.45
N ASP A 268 21.87 2.23 14.34
CA ASP A 268 23.29 2.38 14.09
C ASP A 268 23.54 2.68 12.60
N GLN A 269 24.75 2.60 12.11
CA GLN A 269 25.05 2.97 10.71
C GLN A 269 24.41 2.02 9.69
N ASP A 270 24.27 0.73 10.04
CA ASP A 270 23.72 -0.29 9.16
C ASP A 270 22.29 -0.74 9.53
N ASP A 271 21.66 -0.03 10.45
CA ASP A 271 20.31 -0.26 10.95
C ASP A 271 20.11 -1.74 11.36
N ALA A 272 20.91 -2.18 12.35
CA ALA A 272 20.92 -3.55 12.86
C ALA A 272 21.19 -4.63 11.78
N GLY A 273 22.01 -4.32 10.81
CA GLY A 273 22.42 -5.24 9.74
C GLY A 273 21.49 -5.24 8.54
N THR A 274 20.53 -4.31 8.44
CA THR A 274 19.72 -4.10 7.24
C THR A 274 20.61 -3.86 6.03
N TYR A 275 21.61 -3.00 6.18
CA TYR A 275 22.51 -2.54 5.12
C TYR A 275 23.89 -3.23 5.17
N LYS A 276 23.91 -4.55 5.38
CA LYS A 276 25.12 -5.38 5.32
C LYS A 276 25.07 -6.39 4.18
N SER A 277 26.22 -6.69 3.60
CA SER A 277 26.33 -7.75 2.59
C SER A 277 26.19 -9.15 3.20
N ALA A 278 26.64 -9.34 4.43
CA ALA A 278 26.53 -10.59 5.18
C ALA A 278 26.44 -10.31 6.68
N SER A 279 25.83 -11.21 7.44
CA SER A 279 25.89 -11.20 8.89
C SER A 279 26.10 -12.62 9.43
N SER A 280 26.64 -12.74 10.66
CA SER A 280 26.81 -14.03 11.34
C SER A 280 25.50 -14.76 11.61
N GLN A 281 24.37 -14.05 11.59
CA GLN A 281 23.02 -14.58 11.82
C GLN A 281 22.28 -14.93 10.53
N LEU A 282 22.88 -14.65 9.38
CA LEU A 282 22.32 -14.93 8.06
C LEU A 282 23.19 -15.97 7.39
N PRO A 283 22.62 -16.86 6.56
CA PRO A 283 23.44 -17.78 5.77
C PRO A 283 24.51 -16.99 5.01
N LYS A 284 25.60 -17.65 4.65
CA LYS A 284 26.68 -17.13 3.78
C LYS A 284 26.18 -16.81 2.36
N ILE A 285 25.02 -16.20 2.26
CA ILE A 285 24.45 -15.71 1.02
C ILE A 285 25.00 -14.31 0.88
N THR A 286 26.07 -14.21 0.15
CA THR A 286 26.72 -12.94 -0.19
C THR A 286 26.26 -12.54 -1.58
N SER A 287 25.63 -11.38 -1.67
CA SER A 287 25.55 -10.69 -2.95
C SER A 287 26.89 -10.01 -3.23
N THR A 288 27.36 -10.11 -4.46
CA THR A 288 28.55 -9.42 -4.93
C THR A 288 28.27 -7.98 -5.40
N TYR A 289 27.03 -7.53 -5.34
CA TYR A 289 26.59 -6.23 -5.85
C TYR A 289 27.37 -5.05 -5.23
N CYS A 290 27.69 -5.16 -3.95
CA CYS A 290 28.46 -4.14 -3.21
C CYS A 290 29.94 -4.47 -3.04
N ASP A 291 30.48 -5.48 -3.71
CA ASP A 291 31.90 -5.82 -3.61
C ASP A 291 32.78 -4.66 -4.07
N GLY A 292 33.83 -4.36 -3.30
CA GLY A 292 34.73 -3.24 -3.57
C GLY A 292 34.16 -1.85 -3.26
N LYS A 293 32.95 -1.76 -2.70
CA LYS A 293 32.31 -0.51 -2.25
C LYS A 293 32.15 -0.51 -0.73
N ASP A 294 31.90 0.67 -0.14
CA ASP A 294 31.34 0.72 1.21
C ASP A 294 29.96 0.07 1.22
N ALA A 295 29.83 -1.04 1.93
CA ALA A 295 28.63 -1.87 1.88
C ALA A 295 27.38 -1.11 2.37
N ILE A 296 27.51 -0.30 3.42
CA ILE A 296 26.37 0.44 4.00
C ILE A 296 25.84 1.45 3.00
N SER A 297 26.71 2.30 2.48
CA SER A 297 26.34 3.31 1.47
C SER A 297 25.77 2.65 0.22
N CYS A 298 26.40 1.57 -0.26
CA CYS A 298 25.93 0.85 -1.45
C CYS A 298 24.52 0.27 -1.28
N TRP A 299 24.21 -0.34 -0.12
CA TRP A 299 22.87 -0.89 0.13
C TRP A 299 21.81 0.20 0.39
N LYS A 300 22.22 1.33 0.99
CA LYS A 300 21.34 2.50 1.11
C LYS A 300 21.03 3.10 -0.27
N ASP A 301 22.04 3.21 -1.15
CA ASP A 301 21.85 3.65 -2.53
C ASP A 301 20.92 2.71 -3.33
N PHE A 302 21.05 1.39 -3.09
CA PHE A 302 20.14 0.40 -3.69
C PHE A 302 18.68 0.69 -3.28
N VAL A 303 18.42 0.87 -1.98
CA VAL A 303 17.08 1.16 -1.47
C VAL A 303 16.60 2.54 -1.93
N ALA A 304 17.47 3.55 -1.98
CA ALA A 304 17.14 4.88 -2.46
C ALA A 304 16.69 4.88 -3.93
N GLN A 305 17.36 4.10 -4.79
CA GLN A 305 16.95 3.95 -6.20
C GLN A 305 15.64 3.18 -6.32
N ASP A 306 15.49 2.10 -5.58
CA ASP A 306 14.33 1.23 -5.62
C ASP A 306 13.08 1.87 -5.00
N GLY A 307 13.27 2.59 -3.89
CA GLY A 307 12.25 3.30 -3.13
C GLY A 307 11.57 4.46 -3.89
N GLN A 308 12.18 4.93 -4.97
CA GLN A 308 11.50 5.88 -5.86
C GLN A 308 10.20 5.29 -6.43
N PHE A 309 10.09 3.96 -6.52
CA PHE A 309 9.00 3.25 -7.19
C PHE A 309 8.33 2.21 -6.29
N THR A 310 8.85 1.97 -5.09
CA THR A 310 8.34 0.94 -4.19
C THR A 310 8.07 1.50 -2.79
N ALA A 311 7.20 0.82 -2.04
CA ALA A 311 6.91 1.17 -0.66
C ALA A 311 8.13 0.93 0.25
N VAL A 312 8.59 1.95 0.97
CA VAL A 312 9.58 1.82 2.04
C VAL A 312 8.94 2.20 3.37
N GLY A 313 9.17 1.40 4.40
CA GLY A 313 8.63 1.68 5.74
C GLY A 313 9.21 0.73 6.79
N GLY A 314 8.73 0.83 8.03
CA GLY A 314 9.22 -0.01 9.12
C GLY A 314 9.07 0.67 10.47
N GLU A 315 10.09 0.53 11.33
CA GLU A 315 10.08 1.10 12.68
C GLU A 315 11.49 1.42 13.21
N THR A 316 11.53 2.22 14.29
CA THR A 316 12.73 2.43 15.10
C THR A 316 12.84 1.35 16.16
N CYS A 317 14.04 0.90 16.55
CA CYS A 317 14.19 -0.17 17.54
C CYS A 317 15.08 0.19 18.74
N GLN A 318 15.81 1.29 18.67
CA GLN A 318 16.71 1.73 19.72
C GLN A 318 16.95 3.24 19.64
N TYR A 319 16.99 3.93 20.79
CA TYR A 319 17.43 5.30 20.88
C TYR A 319 18.97 5.37 20.94
N ASN A 320 19.58 6.10 20.01
CA ASN A 320 21.04 6.19 19.85
C ASN A 320 21.44 7.58 19.31
N PRO A 321 21.38 8.64 20.12
CA PRO A 321 21.79 9.98 19.69
C PRO A 321 23.31 10.07 19.46
N PRO A 322 23.81 10.87 18.51
CA PRO A 322 23.02 11.75 17.62
C PRO A 322 22.43 11.03 16.39
N ARG A 323 22.63 9.71 16.23
CA ARG A 323 22.20 8.93 15.07
C ARG A 323 20.68 8.99 14.86
N THR A 324 19.90 8.94 15.94
CA THR A 324 18.43 8.99 15.90
C THR A 324 17.86 10.39 15.86
N ASP A 325 18.67 11.45 15.93
CA ASP A 325 18.20 12.81 16.05
C ASP A 325 17.67 13.38 14.70
N CYS A 326 16.96 14.48 14.79
CA CYS A 326 16.26 15.13 13.68
C CYS A 326 17.05 15.28 12.38
N PRO A 327 18.34 15.73 12.37
CA PRO A 327 19.06 15.89 11.11
C PRO A 327 19.19 14.60 10.32
N ASN A 328 19.60 13.51 10.99
CA ASN A 328 19.74 12.20 10.35
C ASN A 328 18.37 11.61 9.96
N ALA A 329 17.37 11.74 10.85
CA ALA A 329 16.02 11.24 10.57
C ALA A 329 15.42 11.89 9.31
N LEU A 330 15.45 13.21 9.20
CA LEU A 330 14.95 13.92 8.02
C LEU A 330 15.71 13.55 6.76
N GLN A 331 17.05 13.48 6.85
CA GLN A 331 17.89 13.14 5.71
C GLN A 331 17.59 11.73 5.18
N GLU A 332 17.56 10.72 6.06
CA GLU A 332 17.41 9.32 5.62
C GLU A 332 15.97 8.97 5.27
N LEU A 333 14.97 9.53 5.95
CA LEU A 333 13.57 9.37 5.55
C LEU A 333 13.35 9.90 4.12
N ALA A 334 13.94 11.05 3.77
CA ALA A 334 13.84 11.61 2.44
C ALA A 334 14.67 10.82 1.41
N MET A 335 15.94 10.50 1.74
CA MET A 335 16.85 9.78 0.84
C MET A 335 16.35 8.39 0.47
N LEU A 336 15.77 7.66 1.44
CA LEU A 336 15.28 6.29 1.25
C LEU A 336 13.81 6.21 0.85
N HIS A 337 13.15 7.36 0.64
CA HIS A 337 11.75 7.45 0.19
C HIS A 337 10.74 6.76 1.12
N TRP A 338 10.79 7.07 2.42
CA TRP A 338 9.90 6.45 3.40
C TRP A 338 8.44 6.85 3.20
N SER A 339 7.60 5.85 3.05
CA SER A 339 6.14 6.01 2.88
C SER A 339 5.40 6.02 4.22
N PHE A 340 5.84 5.23 5.19
CA PHE A 340 5.20 5.08 6.50
C PHE A 340 6.18 4.56 7.56
N ILE A 341 5.86 4.83 8.85
CA ILE A 341 6.66 4.34 9.99
C ILE A 341 5.76 4.02 11.19
N ASN A 342 6.14 2.99 11.97
CA ASN A 342 5.47 2.66 13.24
C ASN A 342 5.74 3.72 14.30
N ASN A 343 4.70 4.33 14.84
CA ASN A 343 4.83 5.27 15.95
C ASN A 343 4.51 4.64 17.32
N GLY A 344 4.35 3.33 17.36
CA GLY A 344 4.11 2.58 18.61
C GLY A 344 5.35 1.96 19.24
N TYR A 345 6.52 2.05 18.57
CA TYR A 345 7.74 1.41 19.03
C TYR A 345 8.90 2.41 19.17
N ARG A 346 9.69 2.22 20.20
CA ARG A 346 10.76 3.11 20.70
C ARG A 346 10.29 4.57 20.83
N PRO A 347 9.43 4.83 21.84
CA PRO A 347 8.88 6.16 22.08
C PRO A 347 9.98 7.20 22.37
N GLU A 348 11.16 6.80 22.84
CA GLU A 348 12.30 7.68 23.08
C GLU A 348 12.79 8.35 21.80
N VAL A 349 12.83 7.60 20.68
CA VAL A 349 13.20 8.15 19.37
C VAL A 349 12.14 9.14 18.89
N LEU A 350 10.88 8.77 18.97
CA LEU A 350 9.77 9.63 18.56
C LEU A 350 9.70 10.90 19.41
N SER A 351 9.98 10.78 20.70
CA SER A 351 10.07 11.93 21.62
C SER A 351 11.25 12.84 21.27
N SER A 352 12.38 12.28 20.83
CA SER A 352 13.52 13.11 20.40
C SER A 352 13.20 13.91 19.13
N TRP A 353 12.40 13.37 18.22
CA TRP A 353 11.91 14.11 17.03
C TRP A 353 10.95 15.24 17.43
N THR A 354 10.11 15.01 18.45
CA THR A 354 9.22 16.05 18.99
C THR A 354 10.03 17.15 19.66
N SER A 355 10.94 16.82 20.58
CA SER A 355 11.77 17.78 21.28
C SER A 355 12.79 18.49 20.38
N GLY A 356 13.27 17.80 19.33
CA GLY A 356 14.14 18.36 18.28
C GLY A 356 13.40 19.20 17.24
N GLY A 357 12.05 19.26 17.28
CA GLY A 357 11.22 20.12 16.42
C GLY A 357 10.96 19.59 15.02
N CYS A 358 11.33 18.33 14.68
CA CYS A 358 11.13 17.77 13.35
C CYS A 358 9.90 16.84 13.20
N MET A 359 9.23 16.48 14.30
CA MET A 359 8.09 15.56 14.27
C MET A 359 6.99 16.00 13.29
N ASP A 360 6.62 17.28 13.30
CA ASP A 360 5.58 17.80 12.40
C ASP A 360 5.99 17.73 10.93
N THR A 361 7.26 17.96 10.64
CA THR A 361 7.81 17.82 9.28
C THR A 361 7.78 16.36 8.86
N ILE A 362 8.23 15.43 9.72
CA ILE A 362 8.18 13.99 9.44
C ILE A 362 6.74 13.55 9.19
N ARG A 363 5.79 13.95 10.04
CA ARG A 363 4.37 13.60 9.91
C ARG A 363 3.78 14.05 8.57
N ARG A 364 4.05 15.30 8.19
CA ARG A 364 3.56 15.82 6.91
C ARG A 364 4.22 15.20 5.70
N SER A 365 5.50 14.82 5.80
CA SER A 365 6.30 14.40 4.64
C SER A 365 6.44 12.89 4.46
N LEU A 366 6.11 12.05 5.46
CA LEU A 366 6.07 10.59 5.26
C LEU A 366 5.12 10.25 4.10
N GLY A 367 5.63 9.48 3.12
CA GLY A 367 4.95 9.20 1.88
C GLY A 367 4.83 10.42 0.97
N TYR A 368 3.77 10.49 0.20
CA TYR A 368 3.51 11.59 -0.73
C TYR A 368 2.79 12.76 -0.03
N ARG A 369 3.07 13.98 -0.50
CA ARG A 369 2.33 15.20 -0.16
C ARG A 369 2.18 16.06 -1.39
N LEU A 370 1.07 15.89 -2.10
CA LEU A 370 0.83 16.60 -3.36
C LEU A 370 0.35 18.03 -3.11
N VAL A 371 0.96 18.97 -3.79
CA VAL A 371 0.67 20.41 -3.69
C VAL A 371 0.39 20.98 -5.07
N LEU A 372 -0.82 21.47 -5.31
CA LEU A 372 -1.12 22.28 -6.48
C LEU A 372 -0.37 23.61 -6.39
N LYS A 373 0.35 23.98 -7.44
CA LYS A 373 1.00 25.28 -7.57
C LYS A 373 0.11 26.24 -8.33
N GLU A 374 -0.27 25.86 -9.55
CA GLU A 374 -1.14 26.67 -10.40
C GLU A 374 -1.90 25.81 -11.41
N ALA A 375 -2.97 26.35 -11.94
CA ALA A 375 -3.69 25.80 -13.07
C ALA A 375 -4.03 26.90 -14.07
N PHE A 376 -3.98 26.54 -15.36
CA PHE A 376 -4.47 27.34 -16.47
C PHE A 376 -5.70 26.64 -17.04
N LEU A 377 -6.84 27.30 -17.04
CA LEU A 377 -8.12 26.76 -17.52
C LEU A 377 -8.95 27.83 -18.21
N PRO A 378 -9.78 27.46 -19.19
CA PRO A 378 -10.70 28.41 -19.82
C PRO A 378 -11.76 28.87 -18.82
N GLN A 379 -12.23 30.10 -18.95
CA GLN A 379 -13.38 30.60 -18.19
C GLN A 379 -14.69 30.13 -18.81
N THR A 380 -14.75 30.04 -20.13
CA THR A 380 -15.94 29.67 -20.89
C THR A 380 -15.61 28.59 -21.92
N ILE A 381 -16.55 27.69 -22.14
CA ILE A 381 -16.45 26.62 -23.14
C ILE A 381 -17.82 26.39 -23.79
N GLN A 382 -17.80 26.00 -25.06
CA GLN A 382 -19.01 25.61 -25.80
C GLN A 382 -19.34 24.13 -25.57
N PRO A 383 -20.61 23.72 -25.56
CA PRO A 383 -20.99 22.31 -25.67
C PRO A 383 -20.33 21.68 -26.90
N GLY A 384 -19.77 20.48 -26.74
CA GLY A 384 -18.98 19.81 -27.78
C GLY A 384 -17.58 20.37 -28.00
N GLY A 385 -17.19 21.45 -27.33
CA GLY A 385 -15.87 22.06 -27.39
C GLY A 385 -14.80 21.26 -26.62
N THR A 386 -13.52 21.59 -26.87
CA THR A 386 -12.39 20.96 -26.19
C THR A 386 -12.00 21.76 -24.95
N LEU A 387 -12.13 21.15 -23.78
CA LEU A 387 -11.63 21.67 -22.50
C LEU A 387 -10.12 21.38 -22.39
N SER A 388 -9.30 22.43 -22.48
CA SER A 388 -7.86 22.32 -22.35
C SER A 388 -7.40 22.91 -21.02
N LEU A 389 -6.64 22.11 -20.25
CA LEU A 389 -6.12 22.47 -18.93
C LEU A 389 -4.64 22.19 -18.87
N ASN A 390 -3.90 23.08 -18.20
CA ASN A 390 -2.52 22.83 -17.78
C ASN A 390 -2.45 23.03 -16.26
N ILE A 391 -1.99 22.02 -15.55
CA ILE A 391 -1.92 22.00 -14.08
C ILE A 391 -0.48 21.73 -13.69
N ARG A 392 0.06 22.53 -12.79
CA ARG A 392 1.38 22.33 -12.19
C ARG A 392 1.22 21.95 -10.72
N LEU A 393 1.84 20.86 -10.32
CA LEU A 393 1.87 20.40 -8.93
C LEU A 393 3.28 19.94 -8.55
N SER A 394 3.56 19.86 -7.25
CA SER A 394 4.74 19.21 -6.69
C SER A 394 4.34 18.07 -5.74
N ASN A 395 5.30 17.18 -5.48
CA ASN A 395 5.23 16.24 -4.38
C ASN A 395 6.23 16.67 -3.30
N ASP A 396 5.73 17.25 -2.22
CA ASP A 396 6.53 17.78 -1.11
C ASP A 396 6.69 16.73 0.03
N GLY A 397 6.37 15.45 -0.25
CA GLY A 397 6.59 14.31 0.63
C GLY A 397 7.98 13.69 0.47
N PHE A 398 8.25 12.61 1.22
CA PHE A 398 9.49 11.85 1.10
C PHE A 398 9.43 10.77 0.02
N ALA A 399 8.24 10.31 -0.37
CA ALA A 399 8.03 9.24 -1.34
C ALA A 399 6.95 9.59 -2.37
N ALA A 400 6.92 8.85 -3.48
CA ALA A 400 5.78 8.82 -4.39
C ALA A 400 4.69 7.85 -3.88
N MET A 401 3.52 7.86 -4.52
CA MET A 401 2.53 6.81 -4.33
C MET A 401 3.06 5.49 -4.91
N TYR A 402 2.80 4.39 -4.24
CA TYR A 402 3.29 3.08 -4.69
C TYR A 402 2.16 2.17 -5.24
N ASN A 403 0.92 2.36 -4.80
CA ASN A 403 -0.24 1.66 -5.34
C ASN A 403 -0.95 2.48 -6.44
N PRO A 404 -1.65 1.83 -7.39
CA PRO A 404 -2.35 2.53 -8.46
C PRO A 404 -3.39 3.53 -7.94
N ARG A 405 -3.41 4.73 -8.55
CA ARG A 405 -4.40 5.78 -8.31
C ARG A 405 -4.83 6.36 -9.64
N PRO A 406 -6.08 6.14 -10.10
CA PRO A 406 -6.55 6.80 -11.29
C PRO A 406 -6.64 8.31 -11.07
N LEU A 407 -6.22 9.09 -12.06
CA LEU A 407 -6.48 10.53 -12.11
C LEU A 407 -7.71 10.77 -12.97
N ILE A 408 -8.69 11.48 -12.41
CA ILE A 408 -9.97 11.74 -13.08
C ILE A 408 -10.25 13.23 -13.02
N LEU A 409 -10.53 13.83 -14.17
CA LEU A 409 -11.11 15.16 -14.26
C LEU A 409 -12.60 15.06 -14.02
N VAL A 410 -13.13 15.92 -13.14
CA VAL A 410 -14.55 15.93 -12.78
C VAL A 410 -15.14 17.31 -13.03
N LEU A 411 -16.32 17.35 -13.67
CA LEU A 411 -17.16 18.53 -13.78
C LEU A 411 -18.46 18.31 -12.99
N LEU A 412 -18.80 19.26 -12.13
CA LEU A 412 -20.02 19.23 -11.31
C LEU A 412 -20.84 20.46 -11.61
N GLY A 413 -22.06 20.29 -12.15
CA GLY A 413 -22.95 21.40 -12.47
C GLY A 413 -24.29 20.91 -13.03
N GLY A 414 -25.35 21.72 -12.92
CA GLY A 414 -26.69 21.37 -13.40
C GLY A 414 -27.28 20.09 -12.78
N GLY A 415 -26.91 19.75 -11.52
CA GLY A 415 -27.30 18.49 -10.86
C GLY A 415 -26.65 17.24 -11.46
N LYS A 416 -25.60 17.39 -12.29
CA LYS A 416 -24.91 16.28 -12.96
C LYS A 416 -23.43 16.25 -12.58
N ARG A 417 -22.86 15.05 -12.65
CA ARG A 417 -21.42 14.78 -12.51
C ARG A 417 -20.90 14.13 -13.81
N PHE A 418 -19.91 14.75 -14.41
CA PHE A 418 -19.20 14.21 -15.56
C PHE A 418 -17.78 13.84 -15.15
N GLU A 419 -17.32 12.66 -15.55
CA GLU A 419 -16.01 12.14 -15.23
C GLU A 419 -15.23 11.79 -16.50
N ALA A 420 -13.96 12.20 -16.56
CA ALA A 420 -13.04 11.86 -17.63
C ALA A 420 -11.72 11.36 -17.06
N PRO A 421 -11.37 10.08 -17.26
CA PRO A 421 -10.06 9.56 -16.88
C PRO A 421 -8.93 10.27 -17.64
N VAL A 422 -7.88 10.68 -16.91
CA VAL A 422 -6.64 11.23 -17.48
C VAL A 422 -5.64 10.10 -17.61
N THR A 423 -5.64 9.42 -18.75
CA THR A 423 -4.94 8.14 -18.94
C THR A 423 -3.46 8.27 -19.31
N ASN A 424 -3.01 9.45 -19.70
CA ASN A 424 -1.62 9.74 -20.05
C ASN A 424 -0.75 10.10 -18.84
N VAL A 425 -1.29 10.01 -17.62
CA VAL A 425 -0.61 10.35 -16.37
C VAL A 425 -0.73 9.18 -15.40
N ASP A 426 0.41 8.77 -14.84
CA ASP A 426 0.45 7.84 -13.70
C ASP A 426 0.91 8.60 -12.45
N PRO A 427 0.02 8.87 -11.48
CA PRO A 427 0.37 9.60 -10.27
C PRO A 427 1.49 8.96 -9.42
N ARG A 428 1.77 7.67 -9.59
CA ARG A 428 2.89 6.98 -8.94
C ARG A 428 4.27 7.50 -9.42
N ARG A 429 4.31 8.20 -10.54
CA ARG A 429 5.51 8.82 -11.10
C ARG A 429 5.72 10.27 -10.67
N TRP A 430 4.88 10.79 -9.80
CA TRP A 430 5.08 12.11 -9.20
C TRP A 430 6.11 12.01 -8.07
N ALA A 431 7.37 12.02 -8.49
CA ALA A 431 8.52 11.87 -7.60
C ALA A 431 8.63 13.03 -6.59
N PRO A 432 9.11 12.77 -5.37
CA PRO A 432 9.31 13.80 -4.36
C PRO A 432 10.34 14.84 -4.80
N GLY A 433 10.13 16.10 -4.36
CA GLY A 433 11.02 17.22 -4.66
C GLY A 433 10.98 17.69 -6.11
N GLN A 434 10.06 17.19 -6.94
CA GLN A 434 9.92 17.55 -8.34
C GLN A 434 8.58 18.25 -8.62
N GLU A 435 8.56 19.13 -9.61
CA GLU A 435 7.34 19.69 -10.19
C GLU A 435 6.88 18.83 -11.38
N HIS A 436 5.56 18.66 -11.47
CA HIS A 436 4.91 17.85 -12.48
C HIS A 436 3.89 18.69 -13.23
N ASN A 437 3.92 18.61 -14.55
CA ASN A 437 2.97 19.30 -15.42
C ASN A 437 1.97 18.27 -15.98
N ILE A 438 0.69 18.56 -15.81
CA ILE A 438 -0.42 17.75 -16.30
C ILE A 438 -1.17 18.55 -17.35
N ALA A 439 -1.05 18.12 -18.60
CA ALA A 439 -1.86 18.65 -19.69
C ALA A 439 -3.06 17.75 -19.92
N VAL A 440 -4.26 18.31 -19.90
CA VAL A 440 -5.51 17.59 -20.15
C VAL A 440 -6.23 18.28 -21.29
N ASN A 441 -6.58 17.52 -22.32
CA ASN A 441 -7.46 17.94 -23.40
C ASN A 441 -8.66 16.98 -23.43
N LEU A 442 -9.85 17.50 -23.21
CA LEU A 442 -11.08 16.73 -23.09
C LEU A 442 -12.17 17.33 -23.97
N ASN A 443 -12.75 16.54 -24.86
CA ASN A 443 -13.93 16.95 -25.60
C ASN A 443 -15.18 16.81 -24.72
N LEU A 444 -15.87 17.91 -24.48
CA LEU A 444 -17.15 17.90 -23.75
C LEU A 444 -18.24 17.28 -24.63
N PRO A 445 -19.26 16.64 -24.01
CA PRO A 445 -20.43 16.21 -24.75
C PRO A 445 -21.15 17.40 -25.41
N ALA A 446 -21.67 17.21 -26.64
CA ALA A 446 -22.44 18.24 -27.31
C ALA A 446 -23.77 18.56 -26.58
N ASN A 447 -24.24 17.65 -25.74
CA ASN A 447 -25.46 17.79 -24.94
C ASN A 447 -25.20 18.14 -23.46
N ILE A 448 -23.98 18.62 -23.12
CA ILE A 448 -23.74 19.13 -21.77
C ILE A 448 -24.63 20.37 -21.54
N PRO A 449 -25.41 20.44 -20.45
CA PRO A 449 -26.26 21.59 -20.22
C PRO A 449 -25.46 22.89 -20.05
N PRO A 450 -25.91 24.01 -20.63
CA PRO A 450 -25.34 25.32 -20.31
C PRO A 450 -25.43 25.64 -18.82
N GLY A 451 -24.47 26.38 -18.29
CA GLY A 451 -24.44 26.80 -16.89
C GLY A 451 -23.06 26.85 -16.28
N THR A 452 -23.03 27.10 -14.96
CA THR A 452 -21.78 27.16 -14.18
C THR A 452 -21.43 25.79 -13.65
N TYR A 453 -20.15 25.41 -13.82
CA TYR A 453 -19.60 24.14 -13.38
C TYR A 453 -18.42 24.34 -12.43
N GLN A 454 -18.34 23.49 -11.42
CA GLN A 454 -17.10 23.24 -10.69
C GLN A 454 -16.26 22.28 -11.51
N ILE A 455 -14.95 22.51 -11.51
CA ILE A 455 -13.97 21.60 -12.12
C ILE A 455 -12.96 21.14 -11.08
N GLY A 456 -12.65 19.88 -11.04
CA GLY A 456 -11.74 19.31 -10.05
C GLY A 456 -10.98 18.09 -10.54
N LEU A 457 -9.97 17.71 -9.77
CA LEU A 457 -9.23 16.46 -9.90
C LEU A 457 -9.65 15.48 -8.81
N TRP A 458 -9.97 14.29 -9.21
CA TRP A 458 -10.30 13.19 -8.29
C TRP A 458 -9.32 12.05 -8.46
N LEU A 459 -8.68 11.66 -7.35
CA LEU A 459 -7.77 10.53 -7.28
C LEU A 459 -8.34 9.49 -6.31
N PRO A 460 -9.39 8.75 -6.72
CA PRO A 460 -10.00 7.73 -5.88
C PRO A 460 -9.10 6.51 -5.70
N ASP A 461 -9.53 5.58 -4.86
CA ASP A 461 -8.95 4.24 -4.87
C ASP A 461 -9.18 3.55 -6.22
N ALA A 462 -8.20 2.74 -6.64
CA ALA A 462 -8.31 1.97 -7.88
C ALA A 462 -9.34 0.84 -7.76
N SER A 463 -9.58 0.33 -6.54
CA SER A 463 -10.58 -0.71 -6.29
C SER A 463 -12.00 -0.17 -6.37
N SER A 464 -12.86 -0.86 -7.10
CA SER A 464 -14.27 -0.48 -7.24
C SER A 464 -15.04 -0.45 -5.92
N SER A 465 -14.66 -1.31 -4.95
CA SER A 465 -15.26 -1.37 -3.61
C SER A 465 -15.01 -0.13 -2.76
N LEU A 466 -13.89 0.59 -3.01
CA LEU A 466 -13.47 1.77 -2.23
C LEU A 466 -13.58 3.08 -3.01
N ARG A 467 -13.74 3.00 -4.34
CA ARG A 467 -13.71 4.14 -5.25
C ARG A 467 -14.64 5.30 -4.83
N GLY A 468 -15.84 4.98 -4.38
CA GLY A 468 -16.84 5.98 -3.99
C GLY A 468 -16.63 6.61 -2.61
N SER A 469 -15.68 6.14 -1.83
CA SER A 469 -15.45 6.63 -0.47
C SER A 469 -14.37 7.73 -0.42
N PRO A 470 -14.73 8.95 0.03
CA PRO A 470 -13.76 10.05 0.19
C PRO A 470 -12.57 9.71 1.10
N ALA A 471 -12.75 8.80 2.07
CA ALA A 471 -11.68 8.37 2.99
C ALA A 471 -10.51 7.69 2.25
N TYR A 472 -10.74 7.17 1.07
CA TYR A 472 -9.72 6.53 0.23
C TYR A 472 -9.30 7.37 -0.98
N ALA A 473 -9.80 8.60 -1.10
CA ALA A 473 -9.38 9.53 -2.14
C ALA A 473 -8.17 10.38 -1.66
N VAL A 474 -7.31 10.77 -2.60
CA VAL A 474 -6.12 11.57 -2.30
C VAL A 474 -6.50 13.05 -2.22
N ARG A 475 -6.20 13.68 -1.08
CA ARG A 475 -6.33 15.11 -0.83
C ARG A 475 -5.02 15.82 -1.18
N PHE A 476 -5.10 16.94 -1.90
CA PHE A 476 -3.96 17.84 -2.10
C PHE A 476 -3.75 18.77 -0.90
N ALA A 477 -2.50 19.11 -0.65
CA ALA A 477 -2.10 19.95 0.49
C ALA A 477 -2.28 21.44 0.19
N ASN A 478 -3.51 21.83 -0.14
CA ASN A 478 -3.87 23.20 -0.46
C ASN A 478 -5.10 23.66 0.34
N THR A 479 -5.13 24.94 0.71
CA THR A 479 -6.25 25.55 1.39
C THR A 479 -7.42 25.77 0.41
N GLY A 480 -8.64 25.36 0.81
CA GLY A 480 -9.87 25.62 0.03
C GLY A 480 -10.04 24.77 -1.24
N VAL A 481 -9.19 23.75 -1.43
CA VAL A 481 -9.24 22.87 -2.61
C VAL A 481 -10.04 21.60 -2.35
N TRP A 482 -9.93 21.02 -1.16
CA TRP A 482 -10.54 19.73 -0.83
C TRP A 482 -12.03 19.82 -0.52
N ASP A 483 -12.82 19.06 -1.24
CA ASP A 483 -14.22 18.79 -0.90
C ASP A 483 -14.34 17.44 -0.17
N ALA A 484 -14.55 17.50 1.13
CA ALA A 484 -14.61 16.32 1.98
C ALA A 484 -15.85 15.42 1.71
N ALA A 485 -16.92 15.97 1.15
CA ALA A 485 -18.13 15.22 0.84
C ALA A 485 -17.95 14.31 -0.38
N THR A 486 -17.16 14.74 -1.36
CA THR A 486 -16.97 14.02 -2.63
C THR A 486 -15.59 13.41 -2.80
N GLY A 487 -14.60 13.83 -2.02
CA GLY A 487 -13.21 13.41 -2.18
C GLY A 487 -12.53 14.04 -3.41
N ILE A 488 -13.04 15.17 -3.89
CA ILE A 488 -12.52 15.88 -5.09
C ILE A 488 -11.67 17.07 -4.65
N ASN A 489 -10.59 17.29 -5.38
CA ASN A 489 -9.76 18.48 -5.25
C ASN A 489 -10.25 19.53 -6.29
N LEU A 490 -10.97 20.54 -5.85
CA LEU A 490 -11.58 21.54 -6.69
C LEU A 490 -10.52 22.52 -7.24
N LEU A 491 -10.46 22.67 -8.55
CA LEU A 491 -9.59 23.61 -9.25
C LEU A 491 -10.25 24.97 -9.45
N SER A 492 -11.54 24.98 -9.80
CA SER A 492 -12.34 26.16 -10.01
C SER A 492 -13.82 25.88 -9.80
N ASN A 493 -14.57 26.93 -9.38
CA ASN A 493 -16.02 26.88 -9.22
C ASN A 493 -16.77 27.63 -10.32
N ASN A 494 -16.06 28.16 -11.32
CA ASN A 494 -16.60 29.21 -12.22
C ASN A 494 -16.42 28.89 -13.71
N LEU A 495 -16.27 27.61 -14.10
CA LEU A 495 -16.27 27.25 -15.52
C LEU A 495 -17.66 27.47 -16.10
N GLN A 496 -17.78 28.32 -17.13
CA GLN A 496 -19.05 28.56 -17.83
C GLN A 496 -19.15 27.65 -19.04
N VAL A 497 -20.20 26.84 -19.10
CA VAL A 497 -20.63 26.18 -20.34
C VAL A 497 -21.64 27.11 -21.00
N ALA A 498 -21.29 27.66 -22.16
CA ALA A 498 -22.10 28.62 -22.87
C ALA A 498 -23.45 28.00 -23.39
N PRO A 499 -24.48 28.81 -23.62
CA PRO A 499 -25.71 28.36 -24.20
C PRO A 499 -25.57 27.77 -25.61
#